data_c445173551b57cc39cacdc03672c5f94
#
_entry.id   c445173551b57cc39cacdc03672c5f94
#
_cell.length_a   1.000
_cell.length_b   1.000
_cell.length_c   1.000
_cell.angle_alpha   90.00
_cell.angle_beta   90.00
_cell.angle_gamma   90.00
#
_symmetry.space_group_name_H-M   'P 1'
#
loop_
_entity.id
_entity.type
_entity.pdbx_description
1 polymer ?
#
loop_
_entity_poly.entity_id
_entity_poly.type
_entity_poly.pdbx_seq_one_letter_code
_entity_poly.pdbx_strand_id
1 'polypeptide(L)'
;MPDDIKTAAPQAKSGARAVNTSIKPSFFRLRTQLVDEGRSEQQMFETENMWARMKVYASGGENTLHAHQNEDHAFIILAGTATFFGPNGEEKSLGRNEGIVLPAGSFYRFHATSTEPLVLLRVGCFTKDRGDLKDRIAIDGGPLPGKSKANKYKAPVFRPNAFYE
;
A
#
# COMPACT_ATOMS: atom_id res chain seq x y z
N MET A 1 22.22 -34.85 -14.32
CA MET A 1 21.48 -34.32 -15.46
C MET A 1 20.37 -33.48 -14.89
N PRO A 2 20.35 -32.16 -15.01
CA PRO A 2 19.21 -31.34 -14.55
C PRO A 2 18.13 -31.36 -15.62
N ASP A 3 16.91 -31.63 -15.20
CA ASP A 3 15.71 -31.67 -16.03
C ASP A 3 15.37 -30.28 -16.54
N ASP A 4 15.31 -30.15 -17.87
CA ASP A 4 14.87 -28.96 -18.58
C ASP A 4 13.39 -28.68 -18.31
N ILE A 5 13.10 -27.67 -17.51
CA ILE A 5 11.74 -27.14 -17.37
C ILE A 5 11.42 -26.36 -18.64
N LYS A 6 10.75 -27.01 -19.59
CA LYS A 6 10.13 -26.34 -20.74
C LYS A 6 8.95 -25.51 -20.27
N THR A 7 9.17 -24.24 -20.04
CA THR A 7 8.08 -23.27 -19.89
C THR A 7 7.41 -23.09 -21.25
N ALA A 8 6.21 -23.65 -21.40
CA ALA A 8 5.37 -23.37 -22.59
C ALA A 8 4.99 -21.88 -22.57
N ALA A 9 5.38 -21.16 -23.61
CA ALA A 9 4.93 -19.78 -23.81
C ALA A 9 3.40 -19.75 -23.94
N PRO A 10 2.69 -18.79 -23.31
CA PRO A 10 1.25 -18.68 -23.45
C PRO A 10 0.90 -18.38 -24.90
N GLN A 11 0.10 -19.24 -25.52
CA GLN A 11 -0.44 -19.01 -26.87
C GLN A 11 -1.31 -17.76 -26.84
N ALA A 12 -0.88 -16.71 -27.53
CA ALA A 12 -1.68 -15.52 -27.76
C ALA A 12 -2.93 -15.90 -28.57
N LYS A 13 -4.11 -15.76 -27.96
CA LYS A 13 -5.36 -15.86 -28.69
C LYS A 13 -5.41 -14.70 -29.67
N SER A 14 -5.41 -14.98 -30.96
CA SER A 14 -5.50 -14.03 -32.07
C SER A 14 -6.91 -13.45 -32.17
N GLY A 15 -7.20 -12.45 -31.36
CA GLY A 15 -8.32 -11.53 -31.55
C GLY A 15 -7.71 -10.14 -31.55
N ALA A 16 -7.60 -9.48 -32.70
CA ALA A 16 -7.13 -8.11 -32.77
C ALA A 16 -8.04 -7.24 -31.90
N ARG A 17 -7.52 -6.79 -30.76
CA ARG A 17 -8.20 -5.86 -29.87
C ARG A 17 -8.24 -4.50 -30.54
N ALA A 18 -9.40 -3.86 -30.63
CA ALA A 18 -9.50 -2.51 -31.15
C ALA A 18 -8.53 -1.59 -30.40
N VAL A 19 -7.65 -0.92 -31.15
CA VAL A 19 -6.66 0.00 -30.57
C VAL A 19 -7.32 1.36 -30.33
N ASN A 20 -7.40 1.78 -29.07
CA ASN A 20 -7.89 3.10 -28.69
C ASN A 20 -6.71 4.05 -28.49
N THR A 21 -6.44 4.90 -29.47
CA THR A 21 -5.33 5.88 -29.43
C THR A 21 -5.67 7.16 -28.66
N SER A 22 -6.90 7.30 -28.16
CA SER A 22 -7.30 8.45 -27.32
C SER A 22 -6.83 8.32 -25.87
N ILE A 23 -6.51 7.09 -25.41
CA ILE A 23 -6.01 6.84 -24.06
C ILE A 23 -4.55 7.27 -24.01
N LYS A 24 -4.25 8.23 -23.13
CA LYS A 24 -2.89 8.80 -22.98
C LYS A 24 -2.28 8.39 -21.63
N PRO A 25 -0.95 8.17 -21.61
CA PRO A 25 -0.23 8.00 -20.33
C PRO A 25 -0.24 9.30 -19.52
N SER A 26 -0.17 9.16 -18.19
CA SER A 26 0.06 10.27 -17.27
C SER A 26 1.38 10.06 -16.53
N PHE A 27 2.00 11.16 -16.10
CA PHE A 27 3.27 11.16 -15.39
C PHE A 27 3.07 11.67 -13.98
N PHE A 28 3.81 11.13 -13.02
CA PHE A 28 3.79 11.56 -11.64
C PHE A 28 5.21 11.61 -11.07
N ARG A 29 5.37 12.29 -9.94
CA ARG A 29 6.62 12.37 -9.19
C ARG A 29 6.38 11.89 -7.77
N LEU A 30 7.29 11.09 -7.24
CA LEU A 30 7.26 10.67 -5.84
C LEU A 30 7.73 11.83 -4.95
N ARG A 31 6.79 12.69 -4.58
CA ARG A 31 7.03 13.84 -3.70
C ARG A 31 5.89 13.97 -2.71
N THR A 32 6.21 14.08 -1.43
CA THR A 32 5.21 14.26 -0.38
C THR A 32 5.79 15.08 0.78
N GLN A 33 4.95 15.88 1.44
CA GLN A 33 5.39 16.64 2.61
C GLN A 33 5.56 15.69 3.81
N LEU A 34 6.65 15.88 4.55
CA LEU A 34 6.92 15.13 5.77
C LEU A 34 6.01 15.60 6.90
N VAL A 35 5.79 14.73 7.88
CA VAL A 35 5.03 15.03 9.10
C VAL A 35 5.91 14.84 10.33
N ASP A 36 5.68 15.61 11.38
CA ASP A 36 6.30 15.46 12.68
C ASP A 36 5.46 14.54 13.59
N GLU A 37 4.15 14.47 13.34
CA GLU A 37 3.24 13.62 14.09
C GLU A 37 2.15 13.04 13.19
N GLY A 38 1.60 11.89 13.61
CA GLY A 38 0.47 11.26 12.95
C GLY A 38 0.81 10.66 11.59
N ARG A 39 -0.15 10.70 10.69
CA ARG A 39 0.02 10.14 9.34
C ARG A 39 -0.69 10.94 8.27
N SER A 40 -0.02 11.07 7.11
CA SER A 40 -0.59 11.68 5.91
C SER A 40 -0.68 10.69 4.77
N GLU A 41 -1.47 11.05 3.78
CA GLU A 41 -1.65 10.29 2.55
C GLU A 41 -1.83 11.27 1.39
N GLN A 42 -1.12 11.00 0.30
CA GLN A 42 -1.22 11.76 -0.94
C GLN A 42 -1.43 10.78 -2.10
N GLN A 43 -2.51 10.95 -2.84
CA GLN A 43 -2.78 10.15 -4.03
C GLN A 43 -1.84 10.56 -5.17
N MET A 44 -1.18 9.58 -5.80
CA MET A 44 -0.31 9.79 -6.94
C MET A 44 -1.08 9.61 -8.25
N PHE A 45 -1.78 8.50 -8.37
CA PHE A 45 -2.66 8.21 -9.50
C PHE A 45 -3.74 7.20 -9.09
N GLU A 46 -4.78 7.13 -9.93
CA GLU A 46 -5.82 6.11 -9.87
C GLU A 46 -6.31 5.83 -11.29
N THR A 47 -6.51 4.55 -11.59
CA THR A 47 -7.10 4.05 -12.83
C THR A 47 -8.28 3.15 -12.51
N GLU A 48 -8.87 2.53 -13.51
CA GLU A 48 -9.93 1.54 -13.30
C GLU A 48 -9.46 0.34 -12.45
N ASN A 49 -8.20 -0.09 -12.58
CA ASN A 49 -7.72 -1.35 -12.01
C ASN A 49 -6.74 -1.18 -10.86
N MET A 50 -6.09 -0.02 -10.74
CA MET A 50 -5.05 0.20 -9.75
C MET A 50 -4.97 1.65 -9.30
N TRP A 51 -4.37 1.85 -8.14
CA TRP A 51 -4.04 3.16 -7.61
C TRP A 51 -2.69 3.15 -6.90
N ALA A 52 -2.10 4.33 -6.72
CA ALA A 52 -0.91 4.49 -5.88
C ALA A 52 -1.02 5.73 -5.00
N ARG A 53 -0.51 5.61 -3.78
CA ARG A 53 -0.49 6.67 -2.77
C ARG A 53 0.85 6.70 -2.05
N MET A 54 1.39 7.89 -1.87
CA MET A 54 2.45 8.08 -0.90
C MET A 54 1.86 8.25 0.48
N LYS A 55 2.47 7.63 1.47
CA LYS A 55 2.06 7.74 2.87
C LYS A 55 3.27 8.08 3.73
N VAL A 56 3.05 8.99 4.67
CA VAL A 56 4.06 9.36 5.66
C VAL A 56 3.52 9.07 7.05
N TYR A 57 4.35 8.45 7.87
CA TYR A 57 4.05 8.12 9.27
C TYR A 57 5.15 8.66 10.15
N ALA A 58 4.76 9.30 11.23
CA ALA A 58 5.64 9.72 12.30
C ALA A 58 5.04 9.27 13.65
N SER A 59 5.45 9.87 14.74
CA SER A 59 4.94 9.54 16.07
C SER A 59 3.40 9.52 16.11
N GLY A 60 2.82 8.42 16.54
CA GLY A 60 1.37 8.19 16.58
C GLY A 60 0.74 7.83 15.23
N GLY A 61 1.56 7.53 14.20
CA GLY A 61 1.09 7.12 12.88
C GLY A 61 0.74 5.64 12.71
N GLU A 62 0.60 4.90 13.79
CA GLU A 62 0.34 3.45 13.78
C GLU A 62 -1.05 3.08 13.25
N ASN A 63 -1.25 1.79 12.94
CA ASN A 63 -2.55 1.22 12.62
C ASN A 63 -2.85 -0.03 13.44
N THR A 64 -4.11 -0.40 13.48
CA THR A 64 -4.60 -1.62 14.13
C THR A 64 -4.57 -2.78 13.14
N LEU A 65 -4.47 -4.01 13.63
CA LEU A 65 -4.53 -5.24 12.82
C LEU A 65 -5.84 -5.26 12.00
N HIS A 66 -5.72 -5.38 10.68
CA HIS A 66 -6.83 -5.30 9.75
C HIS A 66 -6.51 -5.99 8.44
N ALA A 67 -7.54 -6.26 7.65
CA ALA A 67 -7.42 -6.72 6.28
C ALA A 67 -8.20 -5.82 5.31
N HIS A 68 -7.81 -5.86 4.04
CA HIS A 68 -8.60 -5.35 2.91
C HIS A 68 -9.07 -6.53 2.09
N GLN A 69 -10.37 -6.71 1.92
CA GLN A 69 -10.91 -7.92 1.30
C GLN A 69 -10.92 -7.87 -0.22
N ASN A 70 -11.01 -6.68 -0.80
CA ASN A 70 -11.23 -6.47 -2.23
C ASN A 70 -10.04 -5.81 -2.95
N GLU A 71 -8.89 -5.75 -2.30
CA GLU A 71 -7.68 -5.12 -2.84
C GLU A 71 -6.44 -5.91 -2.47
N ASP A 72 -5.60 -6.18 -3.46
CA ASP A 72 -4.21 -6.54 -3.21
C ASP A 72 -3.40 -5.28 -2.99
N HIS A 73 -2.47 -5.31 -2.04
CA HIS A 73 -1.58 -4.19 -1.77
C HIS A 73 -0.11 -4.56 -1.88
N ALA A 74 0.70 -3.63 -2.35
CA ALA A 74 2.14 -3.64 -2.17
C ALA A 74 2.56 -2.38 -1.42
N PHE A 75 3.42 -2.52 -0.41
CA PHE A 75 4.10 -1.41 0.25
C PHE A 75 5.59 -1.48 -0.09
N ILE A 76 6.15 -0.35 -0.46
CA ILE A 76 7.58 -0.18 -0.74
C ILE A 76 8.08 0.93 0.17
N ILE A 77 9.07 0.63 1.01
CA ILE A 77 9.66 1.61 1.91
C ILE A 77 10.63 2.49 1.12
N LEU A 78 10.40 3.79 1.15
CA LEU A 78 11.21 4.79 0.47
C LEU A 78 12.18 5.50 1.42
N ALA A 79 11.77 5.71 2.67
CA ALA A 79 12.61 6.26 3.74
C ALA A 79 12.11 5.78 5.10
N GLY A 80 13.00 5.74 6.08
CA GLY A 80 12.71 5.23 7.41
C GLY A 80 12.62 3.71 7.46
N THR A 81 12.08 3.19 8.56
CA THR A 81 11.84 1.76 8.79
C THR A 81 10.44 1.51 9.32
N ALA A 82 9.87 0.36 8.98
CA ALA A 82 8.60 -0.11 9.51
C ALA A 82 8.70 -1.55 9.96
N THR A 83 8.07 -1.88 11.08
CA THR A 83 7.86 -3.27 11.49
C THR A 83 6.43 -3.67 11.19
N PHE A 84 6.27 -4.72 10.40
CA PHE A 84 5.00 -5.34 10.04
C PHE A 84 4.73 -6.54 10.93
N PHE A 85 3.47 -6.73 11.29
CA PHE A 85 3.01 -7.81 12.15
C PHE A 85 1.80 -8.50 11.50
N GLY A 86 1.79 -9.80 11.54
CA GLY A 86 0.67 -10.65 11.15
C GLY A 86 -0.24 -11.03 12.33
N PRO A 87 -1.30 -11.82 12.07
CA PRO A 87 -2.28 -12.20 13.09
C PRO A 87 -1.79 -13.28 14.09
N ASN A 88 -0.76 -14.06 13.72
CA ASN A 88 -0.27 -15.20 14.52
C ASN A 88 1.08 -14.91 15.20
N GLY A 89 1.45 -13.63 15.32
CA GLY A 89 2.72 -13.23 15.91
C GLY A 89 3.87 -13.11 14.91
N GLU A 90 3.58 -13.18 13.61
CA GLU A 90 4.58 -12.90 12.58
C GLU A 90 5.07 -11.46 12.72
N GLU A 91 6.38 -11.29 12.59
CA GLU A 91 7.02 -9.99 12.68
C GLU A 91 8.15 -9.86 11.66
N LYS A 92 8.18 -8.74 10.94
CA LYS A 92 9.25 -8.41 9.99
C LYS A 92 9.48 -6.91 9.93
N SER A 93 10.71 -6.50 10.17
CA SER A 93 11.14 -5.12 9.93
C SER A 93 11.63 -4.96 8.50
N LEU A 94 11.23 -3.86 7.87
CA LEU A 94 11.59 -3.48 6.51
C LEU A 94 12.19 -2.08 6.52
N GLY A 95 13.25 -1.90 5.74
CA GLY A 95 13.93 -0.63 5.51
C GLY A 95 13.81 -0.15 4.07
N ARG A 96 14.55 0.89 3.74
CA ARG A 96 14.55 1.50 2.40
C ARG A 96 14.82 0.47 1.30
N ASN A 97 14.03 0.55 0.22
CA ASN A 97 14.06 -0.35 -0.94
C ASN A 97 13.57 -1.79 -0.65
N GLU A 98 13.01 -2.04 0.50
CA GLU A 98 12.31 -3.28 0.82
C GLU A 98 10.80 -3.08 0.75
N GLY A 99 10.06 -4.17 0.57
CA GLY A 99 8.61 -4.10 0.47
C GLY A 99 7.90 -5.37 0.92
N ILE A 100 6.59 -5.26 1.02
CA ILE A 100 5.70 -6.38 1.35
C ILE A 100 4.51 -6.37 0.38
N VAL A 101 4.12 -7.56 -0.07
CA VAL A 101 2.87 -7.78 -0.80
C VAL A 101 1.85 -8.37 0.17
N LEU A 102 0.66 -7.82 0.14
CA LEU A 102 -0.47 -8.19 0.98
C LEU A 102 -1.64 -8.54 0.06
N PRO A 103 -1.82 -9.82 -0.29
CA PRO A 103 -2.99 -10.27 -1.03
C PRO A 103 -4.29 -9.92 -0.29
N ALA A 104 -5.38 -9.75 -1.04
CA ALA A 104 -6.71 -9.49 -0.49
C ALA A 104 -7.04 -10.47 0.65
N GLY A 105 -7.56 -9.95 1.75
CA GLY A 105 -7.85 -10.73 2.95
C GLY A 105 -6.67 -10.95 3.91
N SER A 106 -5.44 -10.58 3.54
CA SER A 106 -4.29 -10.69 4.44
C SER A 106 -4.42 -9.73 5.61
N PHE A 107 -4.38 -10.25 6.83
CA PHE A 107 -4.35 -9.44 8.04
C PHE A 107 -2.95 -8.94 8.34
N TYR A 108 -2.83 -7.64 8.60
CA TYR A 108 -1.58 -7.00 8.97
C TYR A 108 -1.80 -5.75 9.79
N ARG A 109 -0.78 -5.38 10.54
CA ARG A 109 -0.57 -4.03 11.07
C ARG A 109 0.89 -3.67 10.93
N PHE A 110 1.21 -2.40 10.98
CA PHE A 110 2.60 -1.95 11.07
C PHE A 110 2.71 -0.64 11.85
N HIS A 111 3.93 -0.31 12.25
CA HIS A 111 4.27 0.99 12.78
C HIS A 111 5.67 1.42 12.31
N ALA A 112 5.86 2.73 12.26
CA ALA A 112 7.17 3.31 12.01
C ALA A 112 8.09 3.04 13.22
N THR A 113 9.31 2.57 12.96
CA THR A 113 10.28 2.20 13.99
C THR A 113 11.56 3.01 13.94
N SER A 114 11.74 3.86 12.92
CA SER A 114 12.82 4.83 12.84
C SER A 114 12.50 6.14 13.54
N THR A 115 13.54 6.89 13.90
CA THR A 115 13.43 8.27 14.42
C THR A 115 13.01 9.27 13.34
N GLU A 116 13.40 9.01 12.09
CA GLU A 116 12.94 9.77 10.94
C GLU A 116 11.53 9.30 10.49
N PRO A 117 10.73 10.17 9.85
CA PRO A 117 9.45 9.77 9.31
C PRO A 117 9.56 8.61 8.33
N LEU A 118 8.69 7.60 8.50
CA LEU A 118 8.53 6.54 7.54
C LEU A 118 7.81 7.09 6.32
N VAL A 119 8.42 6.96 5.14
CA VAL A 119 7.81 7.27 3.85
C VAL A 119 7.68 5.98 3.06
N LEU A 120 6.48 5.68 2.59
CA LEU A 120 6.23 4.51 1.78
C LEU A 120 5.33 4.82 0.58
N LEU A 121 5.57 4.10 -0.51
CA LEU A 121 4.65 4.00 -1.63
C LEU A 121 3.72 2.81 -1.40
N ARG A 122 2.42 3.05 -1.39
CA ARG A 122 1.39 2.03 -1.36
C ARG A 122 0.74 1.95 -2.71
N VAL A 123 0.79 0.78 -3.33
CA VAL A 123 0.08 0.46 -4.56
C VAL A 123 -1.05 -0.50 -4.21
N GLY A 124 -2.21 -0.31 -4.79
CA GLY A 124 -3.34 -1.21 -4.67
C GLY A 124 -3.88 -1.60 -6.04
N CYS A 125 -4.26 -2.86 -6.16
CA CYS A 125 -4.98 -3.39 -7.32
C CYS A 125 -6.32 -3.91 -6.83
N PHE A 126 -7.40 -3.51 -7.54
CA PHE A 126 -8.73 -4.00 -7.22
C PHE A 126 -8.88 -5.45 -7.66
N THR A 127 -9.50 -6.26 -6.83
CA THR A 127 -9.98 -7.59 -7.24
C THR A 127 -11.13 -7.45 -8.25
N LYS A 128 -11.45 -8.52 -8.97
CA LYS A 128 -12.49 -8.52 -10.02
C LYS A 128 -13.86 -8.06 -9.52
N ASP A 129 -14.18 -8.41 -8.30
CA ASP A 129 -15.41 -8.01 -7.61
C ASP A 129 -15.14 -6.77 -6.78
N ARG A 130 -14.95 -5.62 -7.46
CA ARG A 130 -14.80 -4.31 -6.84
C ARG A 130 -15.90 -4.06 -5.80
N GLY A 131 -15.83 -4.74 -4.67
CA GLY A 131 -16.69 -4.48 -3.54
C GLY A 131 -16.52 -3.06 -3.01
N ASP A 132 -17.25 -2.71 -1.97
CA ASP A 132 -17.08 -1.40 -1.34
C ASP A 132 -15.62 -1.24 -0.90
N LEU A 133 -14.93 -0.20 -1.41
CA LEU A 133 -13.56 0.17 -1.02
C LEU A 133 -13.44 0.49 0.48
N LYS A 134 -14.55 0.61 1.19
CA LYS A 134 -14.62 0.68 2.65
C LYS A 134 -14.46 -0.66 3.34
N ASP A 135 -14.17 -1.70 2.61
CA ASP A 135 -14.10 -3.09 3.05
C ASP A 135 -12.81 -3.41 3.84
N ARG A 136 -12.50 -2.52 4.75
CA ARG A 136 -11.47 -2.72 5.75
C ARG A 136 -12.09 -3.32 6.99
N ILE A 137 -11.65 -4.52 7.34
CA ILE A 137 -12.15 -5.26 8.49
C ILE A 137 -11.12 -5.41 9.59
N ALA A 138 -11.56 -5.39 10.83
CA ALA A 138 -10.79 -5.78 11.99
C ALA A 138 -10.71 -7.32 12.10
N ILE A 139 -9.87 -7.82 13.00
CA ILE A 139 -9.67 -9.27 13.18
C ILE A 139 -10.93 -9.99 13.68
N ASP A 140 -11.85 -9.29 14.31
CA ASP A 140 -13.16 -9.80 14.73
C ASP A 140 -14.22 -9.80 13.60
N GLY A 141 -13.82 -9.36 12.38
CA GLY A 141 -14.69 -9.24 11.21
C GLY A 141 -15.52 -7.96 11.14
N GLY A 142 -15.45 -7.11 12.15
CA GLY A 142 -16.16 -5.84 12.17
C GLY A 142 -15.50 -4.76 11.28
N PRO A 143 -16.24 -3.74 10.85
CA PRO A 143 -15.70 -2.66 10.02
C PRO A 143 -14.67 -1.83 10.80
N LEU A 144 -13.53 -1.51 10.15
CA LEU A 144 -12.48 -0.69 10.75
C LEU A 144 -12.17 0.54 9.87
N PRO A 145 -12.91 1.65 9.99
CA PRO A 145 -12.65 2.83 9.18
C PRO A 145 -11.23 3.38 9.36
N GLY A 146 -10.58 3.72 8.24
CA GLY A 146 -9.17 4.13 8.23
C GLY A 146 -8.85 5.32 9.12
N LYS A 147 -9.75 6.31 9.20
CA LYS A 147 -9.63 7.52 10.03
C LYS A 147 -10.41 7.42 11.35
N SER A 148 -10.43 6.25 11.97
CA SER A 148 -11.11 6.04 13.26
C SER A 148 -10.13 5.95 14.42
N LYS A 149 -10.60 6.21 15.65
CA LYS A 149 -9.85 6.00 16.89
C LYS A 149 -9.47 4.51 17.04
N ALA A 150 -10.38 3.61 16.66
CA ALA A 150 -10.12 2.16 16.70
C ALA A 150 -8.93 1.76 15.81
N ASN A 151 -8.69 2.49 14.70
CA ASN A 151 -7.53 2.32 13.85
C ASN A 151 -6.33 3.20 14.26
N LYS A 152 -6.29 3.69 15.49
CA LYS A 152 -5.22 4.54 16.03
C LYS A 152 -4.90 5.75 15.12
N TYR A 153 -5.94 6.36 14.52
CA TYR A 153 -5.72 7.49 13.65
C TYR A 153 -5.31 8.73 14.45
N LYS A 154 -4.19 9.32 14.06
CA LYS A 154 -3.74 10.64 14.49
C LYS A 154 -3.60 11.53 13.25
N ALA A 155 -4.18 12.72 13.30
CA ALA A 155 -4.06 13.70 12.22
C ALA A 155 -2.61 14.13 12.05
N PRO A 156 -2.17 14.44 10.81
CA PRO A 156 -0.80 14.85 10.57
C PRO A 156 -0.52 16.27 11.11
N VAL A 157 0.63 16.44 11.73
CA VAL A 157 1.29 17.71 11.93
C VAL A 157 2.39 17.80 10.89
N PHE A 158 2.19 18.63 9.88
CA PHE A 158 3.14 18.75 8.77
C PHE A 158 4.40 19.53 9.18
N ARG A 159 5.56 18.99 8.76
CA ARG A 159 6.84 19.69 8.91
C ARG A 159 6.95 20.78 7.85
N PRO A 160 7.13 22.05 8.23
CA PRO A 160 7.20 23.15 7.28
C PRO A 160 8.38 22.97 6.30
N ASN A 161 8.12 23.17 5.00
CA ASN A 161 9.12 23.15 3.94
C ASN A 161 10.00 21.89 3.85
N ALA A 162 9.57 20.78 4.43
CA ALA A 162 10.28 19.51 4.40
C ALA A 162 9.51 18.46 3.57
N PHE A 163 10.18 17.90 2.56
CA PHE A 163 9.60 16.97 1.61
C PHE A 163 10.50 15.76 1.43
N TYR A 164 9.87 14.63 1.14
CA TYR A 164 10.49 13.53 0.44
C TYR A 164 10.37 13.80 -1.07
N GLU A 165 11.48 13.70 -1.80
CA GLU A 165 11.56 13.88 -3.26
C GLU A 165 12.85 13.27 -3.84
#